data_b885de5a0545b67419c5605b928a203d
#
_entry.id   b885de5a0545b67419c5605b928a203d
#
_cell.length_a   1.000
_cell.length_b   1.000
_cell.length_c   1.000
_cell.angle_alpha   90.00
_cell.angle_beta   90.00
_cell.angle_gamma   90.00
#
_symmetry.space_group_name_H-M   'P 1'
#
loop_
_entity.id
_entity.type
_entity.pdbx_description
1 polymer ?
#
loop_
_entity_poly.entity_id
_entity_poly.type
_entity_poly.pdbx_seq_one_letter_code
_entity_poly.pdbx_strand_id
1 'polypeptide(L)'
;MNIILKFLISIFIILIISVTFLTTIGIETERFNNQIESKIKNIDKNIEVELEKIKLVLDPFKLKINIKTVGSKIKNQDKIIELENLKTQISLNSLIRNKFSIENLQVSTKSLEVNNLISFIRSFQNTPELFILEKTVKNGFLIADIKLEFDTDGNIKDNYEIKGFLRDTKIGILKNYNFQKLNLIFSYKKNDLSLNDIEFSINDLNFLSEYVSFKKDKNDIFVNGKINHKRLNFDKKNLSLIIKPFFKEIHFETLEFSSNNNFSFKLNKKFRLSDLVINSELTIDELSILNKFKLKNFFPNLKKNIKFLNHKLSIKYLKDDLYINGKGDIFIQDKKDIFKYSVKKRNDILDFKTSLKIDNNPFKIQFLNYEISEALIKLDGSKNNKNEIYIKDFIINEKKNKIEAKNLTFNEKFEIVKLGIISLDYTDKEKQKNQIKLYKQKSCPDGLYRGS
;
A
#
# COMPACT_ATOMS: atom_id res chain seq x y z
N MET A 1 -33.28 -40.97 60.35
CA MET A 1 -32.14 -40.20 59.78
C MET A 1 -31.52 -39.40 60.90
N ASN A 2 -30.28 -39.70 61.27
CA ASN A 2 -29.59 -39.09 62.41
C ASN A 2 -29.49 -37.56 62.28
N ILE A 3 -29.66 -36.85 63.37
CA ILE A 3 -29.57 -35.36 63.42
C ILE A 3 -28.26 -34.90 62.77
N ILE A 4 -27.16 -35.61 62.97
CA ILE A 4 -25.88 -35.34 62.34
C ILE A 4 -25.95 -35.40 60.81
N LEU A 5 -26.68 -36.39 60.24
CA LEU A 5 -26.84 -36.50 58.77
C LEU A 5 -27.67 -35.37 58.21
N LYS A 6 -28.73 -34.94 58.88
CA LYS A 6 -29.54 -33.75 58.48
C LYS A 6 -28.71 -32.49 58.53
N PHE A 7 -27.87 -32.32 59.50
CA PHE A 7 -26.96 -31.17 59.64
C PHE A 7 -25.91 -31.17 58.53
N LEU A 8 -25.31 -32.33 58.22
CA LEU A 8 -24.34 -32.44 57.09
C LEU A 8 -25.01 -32.15 55.74
N ILE A 9 -26.23 -32.66 55.51
CA ILE A 9 -26.98 -32.37 54.28
C ILE A 9 -27.30 -30.89 54.18
N SER A 10 -27.70 -30.24 55.29
CA SER A 10 -27.97 -28.79 55.27
C SER A 10 -26.72 -27.95 54.97
N ILE A 11 -25.56 -28.31 55.52
CA ILE A 11 -24.30 -27.65 55.23
C ILE A 11 -23.94 -27.86 53.76
N PHE A 12 -24.12 -29.07 53.21
CA PHE A 12 -23.84 -29.38 51.80
C PHE A 12 -24.73 -28.56 50.84
N ILE A 13 -26.02 -28.43 51.15
CA ILE A 13 -26.96 -27.61 50.39
C ILE A 13 -26.55 -26.12 50.42
N ILE A 14 -26.21 -25.59 51.59
CA ILE A 14 -25.75 -24.20 51.75
C ILE A 14 -24.44 -24.01 50.95
N LEU A 15 -23.53 -24.96 50.94
CA LEU A 15 -22.29 -24.90 50.20
C LEU A 15 -22.56 -24.89 48.68
N ILE A 16 -23.47 -25.75 48.19
CA ILE A 16 -23.88 -25.75 46.77
C ILE A 16 -24.50 -24.42 46.37
N ILE A 17 -25.43 -23.88 47.19
CA ILE A 17 -26.05 -22.59 46.94
C ILE A 17 -25.00 -21.48 46.91
N SER A 18 -24.05 -21.48 47.85
CA SER A 18 -22.98 -20.50 47.95
C SER A 18 -22.04 -20.58 46.74
N VAL A 19 -21.64 -21.79 46.33
CA VAL A 19 -20.81 -21.99 45.15
C VAL A 19 -21.57 -21.52 43.89
N THR A 20 -22.83 -21.91 43.74
CA THR A 20 -23.68 -21.49 42.62
C THR A 20 -23.81 -19.95 42.56
N PHE A 21 -24.03 -19.31 43.69
CA PHE A 21 -24.09 -17.84 43.78
C PHE A 21 -22.77 -17.20 43.35
N LEU A 22 -21.64 -17.68 43.90
CA LEU A 22 -20.31 -17.21 43.56
C LEU A 22 -19.91 -17.41 42.09
N THR A 23 -20.43 -18.46 41.45
CA THR A 23 -20.10 -18.78 40.06
C THR A 23 -21.00 -18.04 39.05
N THR A 24 -22.25 -17.71 39.41
CA THR A 24 -23.20 -17.07 38.51
C THR A 24 -23.31 -15.57 38.72
N ILE A 25 -23.48 -15.14 39.96
CA ILE A 25 -23.68 -13.73 40.33
C ILE A 25 -22.35 -13.09 40.72
N GLY A 26 -21.55 -13.78 41.53
CA GLY A 26 -20.31 -13.27 42.10
C GLY A 26 -20.52 -12.27 43.22
N ILE A 27 -19.45 -11.62 43.66
CA ILE A 27 -19.44 -10.60 44.72
C ILE A 27 -18.87 -9.31 44.14
N GLU A 28 -19.60 -8.20 44.31
CA GLU A 28 -19.09 -6.87 44.05
C GLU A 28 -18.53 -6.28 45.36
N THR A 29 -17.30 -5.75 45.26
CA THR A 29 -16.61 -5.21 46.46
C THR A 29 -15.60 -4.14 46.04
N GLU A 30 -15.38 -3.17 46.91
CA GLU A 30 -14.31 -2.18 46.81
C GLU A 30 -13.12 -2.53 47.72
N ARG A 31 -13.26 -3.60 48.52
CA ARG A 31 -12.32 -3.98 49.59
C ARG A 31 -10.90 -4.29 49.08
N PHE A 32 -10.77 -4.65 47.81
CA PHE A 32 -9.47 -4.98 47.21
C PHE A 32 -8.87 -3.84 46.37
N ASN A 33 -9.59 -2.71 46.20
CA ASN A 33 -9.12 -1.60 45.39
C ASN A 33 -7.74 -1.13 45.87
N ASN A 34 -7.63 -0.77 47.14
CA ASN A 34 -6.38 -0.28 47.74
C ASN A 34 -5.21 -1.28 47.62
N GLN A 35 -5.49 -2.61 47.65
CA GLN A 35 -4.47 -3.61 47.52
C GLN A 35 -3.96 -3.73 46.08
N ILE A 36 -4.86 -3.62 45.09
CA ILE A 36 -4.51 -3.66 43.67
C ILE A 36 -3.78 -2.37 43.29
N GLU A 37 -4.30 -1.21 43.68
CA GLU A 37 -3.68 0.08 43.47
C GLU A 37 -2.27 0.17 44.06
N SER A 38 -2.09 -0.27 45.31
CA SER A 38 -0.77 -0.30 45.93
C SER A 38 0.22 -1.23 45.26
N LYS A 39 -0.24 -2.36 44.74
CA LYS A 39 0.63 -3.28 43.97
C LYS A 39 1.02 -2.73 42.61
N ILE A 40 0.11 -2.06 41.92
CA ILE A 40 0.42 -1.37 40.65
C ILE A 40 1.41 -0.24 40.89
N LYS A 41 1.20 0.56 41.95
CA LYS A 41 2.11 1.62 42.34
C LYS A 41 3.51 1.14 42.76
N ASN A 42 3.62 -0.10 43.23
CA ASN A 42 4.92 -0.74 43.51
C ASN A 42 5.66 -1.20 42.23
N ILE A 43 4.94 -1.44 41.12
CA ILE A 43 5.56 -1.76 39.82
C ILE A 43 6.13 -0.50 39.20
N ASP A 44 5.36 0.59 39.19
CA ASP A 44 5.82 1.90 38.75
C ASP A 44 5.19 2.98 39.65
N LYS A 45 6.05 3.76 40.35
CA LYS A 45 5.63 4.80 41.28
C LYS A 45 4.84 5.94 40.63
N ASN A 46 4.95 6.09 39.34
CA ASN A 46 4.30 7.15 38.58
C ASN A 46 2.89 6.76 38.09
N ILE A 47 2.54 5.45 38.20
CA ILE A 47 1.23 4.96 37.80
C ILE A 47 0.27 4.99 38.97
N GLU A 48 -0.84 5.66 38.75
CA GLU A 48 -2.01 5.62 39.64
C GLU A 48 -3.17 4.96 38.87
N VAL A 49 -3.84 4.02 39.52
CA VAL A 49 -5.02 3.37 38.98
C VAL A 49 -6.19 3.67 39.90
N GLU A 50 -7.22 4.24 39.37
CA GLU A 50 -8.49 4.41 40.05
C GLU A 50 -9.42 3.29 39.66
N LEU A 51 -9.81 2.47 40.59
CA LEU A 51 -10.73 1.34 40.39
C LEU A 51 -12.10 1.73 40.98
N GLU A 52 -13.14 1.49 40.21
CA GLU A 52 -14.51 1.52 40.73
C GLU A 52 -14.84 0.23 41.47
N LYS A 53 -15.97 -0.39 41.18
CA LYS A 53 -16.35 -1.65 41.81
C LYS A 53 -15.65 -2.85 41.12
N ILE A 54 -15.16 -3.75 41.94
CA ILE A 54 -14.55 -5.01 41.48
C ILE A 54 -15.60 -6.11 41.62
N LYS A 55 -15.84 -6.82 40.55
CA LYS A 55 -16.66 -8.05 40.54
C LYS A 55 -15.78 -9.28 40.55
N LEU A 56 -16.00 -10.14 41.55
CA LEU A 56 -15.32 -11.42 41.76
C LEU A 56 -16.26 -12.54 41.38
N VAL A 57 -15.86 -13.42 40.43
CA VAL A 57 -16.62 -14.59 40.00
C VAL A 57 -15.76 -15.82 40.11
N LEU A 58 -16.23 -16.81 40.87
CA LEU A 58 -15.52 -18.09 41.08
C LEU A 58 -15.67 -18.97 39.82
N ASP A 59 -14.56 -19.53 39.35
CA ASP A 59 -14.54 -20.65 38.40
C ASP A 59 -14.10 -21.93 39.15
N PRO A 60 -15.05 -22.74 39.64
CA PRO A 60 -14.73 -23.89 40.45
C PRO A 60 -14.06 -25.00 39.67
N PHE A 61 -14.32 -25.09 38.35
CA PHE A 61 -13.71 -26.14 37.52
C PHE A 61 -12.22 -25.88 37.27
N LYS A 62 -11.84 -24.61 37.13
CA LYS A 62 -10.45 -24.20 36.94
C LYS A 62 -9.74 -23.84 38.24
N LEU A 63 -10.45 -23.85 39.36
CA LEU A 63 -9.99 -23.36 40.65
C LEU A 63 -9.38 -21.94 40.56
N LYS A 64 -10.12 -21.02 39.90
CA LYS A 64 -9.70 -19.65 39.67
C LYS A 64 -10.78 -18.67 40.11
N ILE A 65 -10.35 -17.45 40.42
CA ILE A 65 -11.23 -16.28 40.60
C ILE A 65 -11.03 -15.35 39.40
N ASN A 66 -12.10 -15.11 38.67
CA ASN A 66 -12.14 -14.08 37.65
C ASN A 66 -12.48 -12.72 38.31
N ILE A 67 -11.63 -11.77 38.08
CA ILE A 67 -11.79 -10.40 38.57
C ILE A 67 -12.12 -9.51 37.36
N LYS A 68 -13.16 -8.74 37.47
CA LYS A 68 -13.55 -7.73 36.47
C LYS A 68 -13.81 -6.41 37.14
N THR A 69 -13.26 -5.32 36.62
CA THR A 69 -13.62 -3.96 36.99
C THR A 69 -14.25 -3.24 35.77
N VAL A 70 -15.04 -2.21 36.00
CA VAL A 70 -15.66 -1.36 34.97
C VAL A 70 -15.39 0.09 35.33
N GLY A 71 -15.11 0.92 34.32
CA GLY A 71 -14.93 2.37 34.53
C GLY A 71 -13.60 2.78 35.18
N SER A 72 -12.61 1.89 35.18
CA SER A 72 -11.28 2.16 35.75
C SER A 72 -10.55 3.26 34.98
N LYS A 73 -9.67 4.00 35.67
CA LYS A 73 -8.79 4.99 35.05
C LYS A 73 -7.35 4.70 35.42
N ILE A 74 -6.48 4.87 34.44
CA ILE A 74 -5.03 4.84 34.63
C ILE A 74 -4.50 6.25 34.46
N LYS A 75 -3.76 6.71 35.46
CA LYS A 75 -3.13 8.04 35.46
C LYS A 75 -1.62 7.90 35.47
N ASN A 76 -0.96 8.73 34.74
CA ASN A 76 0.48 8.96 34.86
C ASN A 76 0.75 10.47 34.77
N GLN A 77 1.19 11.05 35.83
CA GLN A 77 1.31 12.52 35.98
C GLN A 77 -0.05 13.21 35.70
N ASP A 78 -0.09 14.07 34.69
CA ASP A 78 -1.28 14.81 34.24
C ASP A 78 -2.10 14.07 33.15
N LYS A 79 -1.65 12.87 32.71
CA LYS A 79 -2.28 12.10 31.66
C LYS A 79 -3.19 11.02 32.21
N ILE A 80 -4.42 10.94 31.68
CA ILE A 80 -5.44 10.00 32.11
C ILE A 80 -5.92 9.18 30.91
N ILE A 81 -6.00 7.86 31.10
CA ILE A 81 -6.66 6.95 30.17
C ILE A 81 -7.84 6.29 30.86
N GLU A 82 -9.01 6.42 30.26
CA GLU A 82 -10.22 5.74 30.71
C GLU A 82 -10.32 4.34 30.11
N LEU A 83 -10.56 3.37 30.98
CA LEU A 83 -10.77 1.98 30.59
C LEU A 83 -12.26 1.66 30.61
N GLU A 84 -12.70 0.86 29.67
CA GLU A 84 -14.03 0.27 29.71
C GLU A 84 -14.08 -0.84 30.77
N ASN A 85 -13.11 -1.75 30.70
CA ASN A 85 -13.00 -2.80 31.68
C ASN A 85 -11.55 -3.31 31.80
N LEU A 86 -11.28 -3.89 32.99
CA LEU A 86 -10.08 -4.64 33.27
C LEU A 86 -10.49 -6.00 33.80
N LYS A 87 -9.96 -7.07 33.20
CA LYS A 87 -10.22 -8.46 33.61
C LYS A 87 -8.92 -9.15 33.93
N THR A 88 -8.91 -9.91 35.01
CA THR A 88 -7.76 -10.74 35.39
C THR A 88 -8.22 -12.06 36.01
N GLN A 89 -7.34 -13.03 36.03
CA GLN A 89 -7.57 -14.33 36.65
C GLN A 89 -6.50 -14.61 37.70
N ILE A 90 -6.95 -15.06 38.88
CA ILE A 90 -6.09 -15.44 40.00
C ILE A 90 -6.37 -16.90 40.33
N SER A 91 -5.32 -17.70 40.51
CA SER A 91 -5.43 -19.07 40.97
C SER A 91 -5.80 -19.13 42.46
N LEU A 92 -6.77 -19.97 42.83
CA LEU A 92 -7.10 -20.23 44.26
C LEU A 92 -5.89 -20.82 45.02
N ASN A 93 -5.08 -21.63 44.37
CA ASN A 93 -3.86 -22.15 44.94
C ASN A 93 -2.86 -21.06 45.33
N SER A 94 -2.78 -20.01 44.56
CA SER A 94 -1.90 -18.86 44.85
C SER A 94 -2.37 -18.08 46.06
N LEU A 95 -3.69 -17.95 46.23
CA LEU A 95 -4.30 -17.30 47.38
C LEU A 95 -4.05 -18.12 48.69
N ILE A 96 -4.21 -19.44 48.61
CA ILE A 96 -4.00 -20.32 49.76
C ILE A 96 -2.52 -20.30 50.20
N ARG A 97 -1.59 -20.22 49.25
CA ARG A 97 -0.14 -20.18 49.51
C ARG A 97 0.42 -18.80 49.81
N ASN A 98 -0.45 -17.80 49.97
CA ASN A 98 -0.07 -16.40 50.18
C ASN A 98 0.80 -15.81 49.01
N LYS A 99 0.77 -16.44 47.83
CA LYS A 99 1.39 -15.96 46.61
C LYS A 99 0.31 -15.41 45.70
N PHE A 100 0.21 -14.10 45.66
CA PHE A 100 -0.71 -13.46 44.75
C PHE A 100 -0.07 -13.43 43.37
N SER A 101 -0.49 -14.30 42.45
CA SER A 101 -0.03 -14.30 41.06
C SER A 101 -1.21 -14.04 40.13
N ILE A 102 -1.11 -12.97 39.36
CA ILE A 102 -1.98 -12.71 38.21
C ILE A 102 -1.45 -13.55 37.05
N GLU A 103 -2.28 -14.42 36.47
CA GLU A 103 -1.88 -15.25 35.33
C GLU A 103 -2.05 -14.52 34.00
N ASN A 104 -3.12 -13.72 33.88
CA ASN A 104 -3.40 -12.94 32.70
C ASN A 104 -4.09 -11.63 33.07
N LEU A 105 -3.93 -10.64 32.20
CA LEU A 105 -4.57 -9.34 32.31
C LEU A 105 -5.15 -8.96 30.94
N GLN A 106 -6.44 -8.67 30.89
CA GLN A 106 -7.11 -8.13 29.73
C GLN A 106 -7.57 -6.72 30.06
N VAL A 107 -7.21 -5.76 29.21
CA VAL A 107 -7.56 -4.36 29.35
C VAL A 107 -8.30 -3.92 28.10
N SER A 108 -9.53 -3.44 28.22
CA SER A 108 -10.28 -2.83 27.13
C SER A 108 -10.38 -1.33 27.38
N THR A 109 -10.00 -0.54 26.38
CA THR A 109 -10.09 0.92 26.47
C THR A 109 -11.47 1.40 26.04
N LYS A 110 -11.94 2.52 26.59
CA LYS A 110 -12.98 3.31 25.94
C LYS A 110 -12.44 3.91 24.65
N SER A 111 -13.27 4.65 23.91
CA SER A 111 -12.79 5.43 22.78
C SER A 111 -11.83 6.52 23.26
N LEU A 112 -10.57 6.44 22.84
CA LEU A 112 -9.50 7.35 23.24
C LEU A 112 -9.07 8.19 22.03
N GLU A 113 -8.74 9.43 22.26
CA GLU A 113 -8.01 10.22 21.26
C GLU A 113 -6.59 9.66 21.09
N VAL A 114 -6.19 9.43 19.86
CA VAL A 114 -4.87 8.83 19.54
C VAL A 114 -3.72 9.65 20.11
N ASN A 115 -3.80 10.97 20.03
CA ASN A 115 -2.78 11.86 20.59
C ASN A 115 -2.64 11.73 22.11
N ASN A 116 -3.75 11.59 22.83
CA ASN A 116 -3.75 11.40 24.28
C ASN A 116 -3.08 10.09 24.64
N LEU A 117 -3.38 9.01 23.90
CA LEU A 117 -2.71 7.72 24.10
C LEU A 117 -1.20 7.79 23.82
N ILE A 118 -0.80 8.41 22.70
CA ILE A 118 0.62 8.56 22.38
C ILE A 118 1.35 9.37 23.47
N SER A 119 0.77 10.48 23.89
CA SER A 119 1.33 11.31 24.98
C SER A 119 1.42 10.53 26.28
N PHE A 120 0.42 9.72 26.61
CA PHE A 120 0.43 8.86 27.78
C PHE A 120 1.56 7.82 27.70
N ILE A 121 1.71 7.12 26.57
CA ILE A 121 2.80 6.13 26.39
C ILE A 121 4.16 6.82 26.47
N ARG A 122 4.31 8.04 25.92
CA ARG A 122 5.56 8.80 25.99
C ARG A 122 5.94 9.23 27.41
N SER A 123 4.99 9.35 28.32
CA SER A 123 5.30 9.65 29.73
C SER A 123 6.05 8.51 30.43
N PHE A 124 5.96 7.27 29.90
CA PHE A 124 6.73 6.12 30.40
C PHE A 124 8.02 5.90 29.60
N GLN A 125 7.93 6.00 28.27
CA GLN A 125 9.03 5.68 27.37
C GLN A 125 9.13 6.70 26.25
N ASN A 126 10.03 7.67 26.40
CA ASN A 126 10.22 8.72 25.41
C ASN A 126 11.20 8.26 24.33
N THR A 127 10.69 7.58 23.27
CA THR A 127 11.49 7.15 22.12
C THR A 127 11.31 8.12 20.94
N PRO A 128 12.30 8.18 20.02
CA PRO A 128 12.19 8.97 18.80
C PRO A 128 10.98 8.58 17.93
N GLU A 129 10.63 7.30 17.90
CA GLU A 129 9.49 6.76 17.14
C GLU A 129 8.17 7.33 17.66
N LEU A 130 7.97 7.31 18.98
CA LEU A 130 6.78 7.88 19.63
C LEU A 130 6.70 9.39 19.45
N PHE A 131 7.84 10.08 19.48
CA PHE A 131 7.89 11.52 19.19
C PHE A 131 7.45 11.82 17.75
N ILE A 132 7.95 11.08 16.78
CA ILE A 132 7.55 11.22 15.37
C ILE A 132 6.05 10.94 15.23
N LEU A 133 5.57 9.87 15.86
CA LEU A 133 4.16 9.48 15.81
C LEU A 133 3.24 10.59 16.36
N GLU A 134 3.58 11.17 17.51
CA GLU A 134 2.83 12.28 18.11
C GLU A 134 2.81 13.54 17.22
N LYS A 135 3.93 13.85 16.57
CA LYS A 135 3.99 14.99 15.65
C LYS A 135 3.26 14.75 14.34
N THR A 136 3.16 13.50 13.94
CA THR A 136 2.59 13.06 12.66
C THR A 136 1.08 12.88 12.73
N VAL A 137 0.58 12.24 13.78
CA VAL A 137 -0.88 12.08 14.01
C VAL A 137 -1.45 13.39 14.52
N LYS A 138 -2.53 13.86 13.89
CA LYS A 138 -3.16 15.14 14.24
C LYS A 138 -4.43 14.99 15.05
N ASN A 139 -5.21 13.98 14.75
CA ASN A 139 -6.43 13.58 15.46
C ASN A 139 -6.75 12.13 15.12
N GLY A 140 -7.81 11.61 15.70
CA GLY A 140 -8.32 10.27 15.48
C GLY A 140 -8.71 9.62 16.80
N PHE A 141 -9.52 8.58 16.71
CA PHE A 141 -10.00 7.80 17.83
C PHE A 141 -9.52 6.35 17.74
N LEU A 142 -9.22 5.78 18.88
CA LEU A 142 -8.75 4.42 19.01
C LEU A 142 -9.52 3.69 20.10
N ILE A 143 -9.90 2.45 19.85
CA ILE A 143 -10.33 1.47 20.86
C ILE A 143 -9.40 0.28 20.76
N ALA A 144 -8.90 -0.20 21.90
CA ALA A 144 -7.97 -1.32 21.94
C ALA A 144 -8.31 -2.31 23.06
N ASP A 145 -8.09 -3.59 22.75
CA ASP A 145 -8.05 -4.71 23.68
C ASP A 145 -6.62 -5.20 23.80
N ILE A 146 -6.10 -5.21 25.01
CA ILE A 146 -4.74 -5.64 25.36
C ILE A 146 -4.85 -6.92 26.18
N LYS A 147 -4.13 -7.98 25.77
CA LYS A 147 -3.99 -9.22 26.52
C LYS A 147 -2.54 -9.40 26.91
N LEU A 148 -2.29 -9.53 28.19
CA LEU A 148 -0.99 -9.81 28.77
C LEU A 148 -1.06 -11.16 29.51
N GLU A 149 -0.02 -11.95 29.40
CA GLU A 149 0.18 -13.13 30.24
C GLU A 149 1.43 -12.94 31.08
N PHE A 150 1.41 -13.50 32.29
CA PHE A 150 2.52 -13.38 33.23
C PHE A 150 3.10 -14.75 33.51
N ASP A 151 4.39 -14.78 33.79
CA ASP A 151 5.07 -15.97 34.30
C ASP A 151 4.87 -16.11 35.84
N THR A 152 5.45 -17.15 36.43
CA THR A 152 5.38 -17.42 37.89
C THR A 152 6.04 -16.35 38.75
N ASP A 153 6.92 -15.55 38.16
CA ASP A 153 7.67 -14.49 38.83
C ASP A 153 6.99 -13.10 38.65
N GLY A 154 5.90 -13.04 37.84
CA GLY A 154 5.13 -11.84 37.60
C GLY A 154 5.65 -11.00 36.42
N ASN A 155 6.58 -11.52 35.62
CA ASN A 155 7.04 -10.84 34.40
C ASN A 155 6.06 -11.09 33.27
N ILE A 156 5.90 -10.08 32.40
CA ILE A 156 5.07 -10.17 31.20
C ILE A 156 5.77 -11.11 30.21
N LYS A 157 5.03 -12.13 29.73
CA LYS A 157 5.51 -13.02 28.67
C LYS A 157 5.49 -12.33 27.30
N ASP A 158 6.37 -12.75 26.40
CA ASP A 158 6.50 -12.22 25.05
C ASP A 158 5.30 -12.53 24.11
N ASN A 159 4.25 -13.19 24.61
CA ASN A 159 3.06 -13.58 23.86
C ASN A 159 1.90 -12.59 24.00
N TYR A 160 2.16 -11.36 24.44
CA TYR A 160 1.12 -10.33 24.53
C TYR A 160 0.48 -10.03 23.19
N GLU A 161 -0.79 -9.67 23.22
CA GLU A 161 -1.60 -9.35 22.04
C GLU A 161 -2.32 -8.03 22.26
N ILE A 162 -2.26 -7.16 21.26
CA ILE A 162 -3.01 -5.89 21.22
C ILE A 162 -3.84 -5.90 19.96
N LYS A 163 -5.16 -5.74 20.10
CA LYS A 163 -6.10 -5.62 18.97
C LYS A 163 -6.94 -4.38 19.14
N GLY A 164 -7.38 -3.82 18.02
CA GLY A 164 -8.26 -2.68 18.09
C GLY A 164 -8.59 -2.12 16.72
N PHE A 165 -9.23 -0.97 16.75
CA PHE A 165 -9.50 -0.21 15.54
C PHE A 165 -9.18 1.26 15.74
N LEU A 166 -8.76 1.87 14.65
CA LEU A 166 -8.47 3.27 14.51
C LEU A 166 -9.54 3.91 13.62
N ARG A 167 -10.01 5.10 13.98
CA ARG A 167 -11.09 5.78 13.25
C ARG A 167 -10.81 7.25 13.07
N ASP A 168 -11.20 7.77 11.90
CA ASP A 168 -11.17 9.18 11.53
C ASP A 168 -9.81 9.87 11.78
N THR A 169 -8.72 9.10 11.61
CA THR A 169 -7.38 9.59 11.89
C THR A 169 -6.84 10.43 10.74
N LYS A 170 -6.23 11.56 11.11
CA LYS A 170 -5.54 12.46 10.19
C LYS A 170 -4.02 12.37 10.43
N ILE A 171 -3.27 12.20 9.34
CA ILE A 171 -1.82 12.04 9.37
C ILE A 171 -1.16 13.18 8.58
N GLY A 172 -0.23 13.90 9.19
CA GLY A 172 0.47 15.04 8.59
C GLY A 172 1.93 14.73 8.25
N ILE A 173 2.18 13.71 7.43
CA ILE A 173 3.56 13.29 7.09
C ILE A 173 4.14 14.11 5.94
N LEU A 174 3.33 14.48 4.97
CA LEU A 174 3.79 15.05 3.70
C LEU A 174 3.21 16.46 3.52
N LYS A 175 4.08 17.46 3.29
CA LYS A 175 3.67 18.87 3.13
C LYS A 175 2.62 19.11 2.04
N ASN A 176 2.60 18.28 0.99
CA ASN A 176 1.73 18.47 -0.19
C ASN A 176 0.58 17.47 -0.26
N TYR A 177 0.47 16.56 0.71
CA TYR A 177 -0.57 15.51 0.71
C TYR A 177 -1.37 15.59 1.99
N ASN A 178 -2.67 15.76 1.84
CA ASN A 178 -3.61 15.75 2.95
C ASN A 178 -4.13 14.33 3.17
N PHE A 179 -3.49 13.60 4.08
CA PHE A 179 -3.86 12.23 4.43
C PHE A 179 -4.85 12.26 5.59
N GLN A 180 -6.08 11.81 5.37
CA GLN A 180 -7.16 11.90 6.35
C GLN A 180 -8.16 10.76 6.22
N LYS A 181 -9.10 10.67 7.17
CA LYS A 181 -10.14 9.63 7.26
C LYS A 181 -9.53 8.22 7.29
N LEU A 182 -8.38 8.07 7.97
CA LEU A 182 -7.79 6.74 8.13
C LEU A 182 -8.62 5.95 9.13
N ASN A 183 -9.21 4.87 8.63
CA ASN A 183 -9.90 3.84 9.39
C ASN A 183 -9.18 2.53 9.16
N LEU A 184 -8.96 1.74 10.21
CA LEU A 184 -8.35 0.42 10.09
C LEU A 184 -8.60 -0.44 11.34
N ILE A 185 -8.49 -1.74 11.16
CA ILE A 185 -8.38 -2.72 12.24
C ILE A 185 -6.90 -3.08 12.37
N PHE A 186 -6.39 -3.10 13.59
CA PHE A 186 -5.01 -3.51 13.84
C PHE A 186 -4.92 -4.69 14.82
N SER A 187 -3.87 -5.48 14.64
CA SER A 187 -3.50 -6.56 15.56
C SER A 187 -1.98 -6.61 15.67
N TYR A 188 -1.47 -6.56 16.89
CA TYR A 188 -0.06 -6.67 17.20
C TYR A 188 0.20 -7.88 18.08
N LYS A 189 1.10 -8.77 17.68
CA LYS A 189 1.48 -9.98 18.40
C LYS A 189 2.91 -10.40 18.03
N LYS A 190 3.75 -10.65 19.01
CA LYS A 190 5.12 -11.17 18.81
C LYS A 190 5.93 -10.44 17.74
N ASN A 191 5.97 -9.11 17.80
CA ASN A 191 6.66 -8.26 16.81
C ASN A 191 6.01 -8.21 15.41
N ASP A 192 4.84 -8.81 15.22
CA ASP A 192 4.08 -8.74 13.98
C ASP A 192 2.92 -7.76 14.19
N LEU A 193 2.88 -6.69 13.40
CA LEU A 193 1.76 -5.76 13.32
C LEU A 193 1.01 -6.01 12.01
N SER A 194 -0.26 -6.32 12.10
CA SER A 194 -1.17 -6.45 10.96
C SER A 194 -2.21 -5.33 11.00
N LEU A 195 -2.37 -4.64 9.90
CA LEU A 195 -3.41 -3.65 9.65
C LEU A 195 -4.34 -4.24 8.59
N ASN A 196 -5.63 -4.25 8.84
CA ASN A 196 -6.65 -4.81 7.95
C ASN A 196 -7.76 -3.80 7.73
N ASP A 197 -8.52 -4.00 6.65
CA ASP A 197 -9.68 -3.17 6.30
C ASP A 197 -9.36 -1.67 6.35
N ILE A 198 -8.26 -1.32 5.70
CA ILE A 198 -7.71 0.04 5.75
C ILE A 198 -8.44 0.89 4.73
N GLU A 199 -9.07 1.95 5.20
CA GLU A 199 -9.68 3.00 4.39
C GLU A 199 -9.00 4.33 4.69
N PHE A 200 -8.66 5.11 3.68
CA PHE A 200 -8.09 6.43 3.85
C PHE A 200 -8.35 7.33 2.64
N SER A 201 -8.16 8.62 2.80
CA SER A 201 -8.18 9.54 1.67
C SER A 201 -6.89 10.35 1.58
N ILE A 202 -6.45 10.61 0.36
CA ILE A 202 -5.35 11.53 0.05
C ILE A 202 -5.91 12.58 -0.91
N ASN A 203 -5.90 13.86 -0.51
CA ASN A 203 -6.41 14.96 -1.31
C ASN A 203 -7.84 14.68 -1.84
N ASP A 204 -8.72 14.20 -0.97
CA ASP A 204 -10.11 13.82 -1.24
C ASP A 204 -10.32 12.58 -2.13
N LEU A 205 -9.27 11.90 -2.54
CA LEU A 205 -9.35 10.62 -3.22
C LEU A 205 -9.35 9.48 -2.21
N ASN A 206 -10.34 8.59 -2.28
CA ASN A 206 -10.50 7.48 -1.35
C ASN A 206 -9.71 6.25 -1.82
N PHE A 207 -9.01 5.64 -0.90
CA PHE A 207 -8.18 4.47 -1.09
C PHE A 207 -8.59 3.36 -0.12
N LEU A 208 -8.50 2.13 -0.60
CA LEU A 208 -8.77 0.93 0.17
C LEU A 208 -7.54 0.03 0.17
N SER A 209 -7.24 -0.58 1.29
CA SER A 209 -6.21 -1.61 1.38
C SER A 209 -6.74 -2.79 2.19
N GLU A 210 -6.67 -3.98 1.63
CA GLU A 210 -7.14 -5.18 2.31
C GLU A 210 -6.29 -5.44 3.56
N TYR A 211 -4.97 -5.32 3.41
CA TYR A 211 -4.04 -5.49 4.52
C TYR A 211 -2.70 -4.79 4.29
N VAL A 212 -2.05 -4.43 5.37
CA VAL A 212 -0.63 -4.10 5.45
C VAL A 212 -0.06 -4.79 6.67
N SER A 213 1.02 -5.55 6.52
CA SER A 213 1.69 -6.22 7.62
C SER A 213 3.13 -5.74 7.79
N PHE A 214 3.55 -5.66 9.04
CA PHE A 214 4.89 -5.27 9.47
C PHE A 214 5.43 -6.40 10.35
N LYS A 215 6.51 -7.00 9.92
CA LYS A 215 7.18 -8.06 10.68
C LYS A 215 8.58 -7.63 11.05
N LYS A 216 8.85 -7.51 12.35
CA LYS A 216 10.16 -7.13 12.86
C LYS A 216 11.04 -8.38 12.97
N ASP A 217 12.19 -8.36 12.32
CA ASP A 217 13.25 -9.37 12.46
C ASP A 217 14.58 -8.67 12.76
N LYS A 218 15.10 -8.92 13.98
CA LYS A 218 16.36 -8.33 14.49
C LYS A 218 16.48 -6.81 14.25
N ASN A 219 16.98 -6.40 13.11
CA ASN A 219 17.31 -5.02 12.77
C ASN A 219 16.43 -4.40 11.70
N ASP A 220 15.64 -5.22 11.00
CA ASP A 220 14.82 -4.81 9.87
C ASP A 220 13.34 -5.04 10.15
N ILE A 221 12.50 -4.22 9.52
CA ILE A 221 11.06 -4.40 9.48
C ILE A 221 10.68 -4.75 8.04
N PHE A 222 10.13 -5.93 7.85
CA PHE A 222 9.56 -6.36 6.58
C PHE A 222 8.13 -5.84 6.50
N VAL A 223 7.84 -5.12 5.42
CA VAL A 223 6.51 -4.58 5.16
C VAL A 223 5.98 -5.20 3.88
N ASN A 224 4.75 -5.69 3.93
CA ASN A 224 4.03 -6.10 2.73
C ASN A 224 2.57 -5.69 2.83
N GLY A 225 1.93 -5.47 1.69
CA GLY A 225 0.55 -5.04 1.67
C GLY A 225 -0.07 -5.09 0.29
N LYS A 226 -1.38 -4.85 0.28
CA LYS A 226 -2.22 -4.84 -0.91
C LYS A 226 -3.13 -3.63 -0.89
N ILE A 227 -3.02 -2.78 -1.91
CA ILE A 227 -3.86 -1.59 -2.09
C ILE A 227 -4.68 -1.75 -3.35
N ASN A 228 -6.00 -1.64 -3.22
CA ASN A 228 -6.93 -1.82 -4.32
C ASN A 228 -7.75 -0.55 -4.54
N HIS A 229 -8.06 -0.28 -5.79
CA HIS A 229 -8.99 0.78 -6.17
C HIS A 229 -10.00 0.23 -7.15
N LYS A 230 -11.29 0.38 -6.85
CA LYS A 230 -12.35 -0.07 -7.77
C LYS A 230 -12.54 0.91 -8.93
N ARG A 231 -12.48 2.20 -8.67
CA ARG A 231 -12.61 3.25 -9.68
C ARG A 231 -12.16 4.59 -9.10
N LEU A 232 -11.04 5.10 -9.57
CA LEU A 232 -10.56 6.43 -9.22
C LEU A 232 -10.67 7.34 -10.44
N ASN A 233 -11.26 8.48 -10.24
CA ASN A 233 -11.33 9.54 -11.23
C ASN A 233 -10.46 10.71 -10.76
N PHE A 234 -9.39 10.98 -11.51
CA PHE A 234 -8.49 12.08 -11.28
C PHE A 234 -8.89 13.25 -12.17
N ASP A 235 -9.36 14.31 -11.54
CA ASP A 235 -9.53 15.59 -12.20
C ASP A 235 -8.18 16.28 -12.46
N LYS A 236 -8.20 17.38 -13.18
CA LYS A 236 -7.00 18.15 -13.54
C LYS A 236 -6.18 18.60 -12.32
N LYS A 237 -6.83 18.90 -11.19
CA LYS A 237 -6.18 19.31 -9.94
C LYS A 237 -5.40 18.15 -9.34
N ASN A 238 -6.03 16.99 -9.20
CA ASN A 238 -5.42 15.79 -8.66
C ASN A 238 -4.30 15.24 -9.56
N LEU A 239 -4.49 15.27 -10.90
CA LEU A 239 -3.43 14.94 -11.86
C LEU A 239 -2.22 15.85 -11.71
N SER A 240 -2.44 17.14 -11.50
CA SER A 240 -1.36 18.11 -11.31
C SER A 240 -0.57 17.85 -10.00
N LEU A 241 -1.25 17.47 -8.94
CA LEU A 241 -0.62 17.24 -7.63
C LEU A 241 0.09 15.89 -7.55
N ILE A 242 -0.53 14.82 -8.08
CA ILE A 242 -0.10 13.44 -7.83
C ILE A 242 0.72 12.90 -9.01
N ILE A 243 0.32 13.14 -10.25
CA ILE A 243 0.91 12.52 -11.45
C ILE A 243 1.98 13.40 -12.09
N LYS A 244 1.75 14.71 -12.20
CA LYS A 244 2.66 15.64 -12.86
C LYS A 244 4.10 15.65 -12.30
N PRO A 245 4.37 15.47 -10.99
CA PRO A 245 5.73 15.37 -10.49
C PRO A 245 6.56 14.26 -11.15
N PHE A 246 5.92 13.18 -11.60
CA PHE A 246 6.56 12.04 -12.26
C PHE A 246 6.62 12.17 -13.79
N PHE A 247 5.70 12.93 -14.41
CA PHE A 247 5.54 13.07 -15.85
C PHE A 247 5.43 14.54 -16.25
N LYS A 248 6.51 15.30 -16.10
CA LYS A 248 6.52 16.77 -16.25
C LYS A 248 6.11 17.25 -17.64
N GLU A 249 6.44 16.51 -18.69
CA GLU A 249 6.21 16.89 -20.09
C GLU A 249 4.82 16.49 -20.61
N ILE A 250 4.13 15.57 -19.92
CA ILE A 250 2.83 15.08 -20.35
C ILE A 250 1.72 15.93 -19.70
N HIS A 251 0.82 16.41 -20.51
CA HIS A 251 -0.33 17.20 -20.05
C HIS A 251 -1.56 16.31 -20.01
N PHE A 252 -1.80 15.76 -18.84
CA PHE A 252 -2.99 14.97 -18.55
C PHE A 252 -4.21 15.88 -18.38
N GLU A 253 -5.35 15.50 -18.98
CA GLU A 253 -6.64 16.17 -18.82
C GLU A 253 -7.57 15.39 -17.90
N THR A 254 -7.71 14.08 -18.13
CA THR A 254 -8.49 13.15 -17.31
C THR A 254 -7.79 11.83 -17.18
N LEU A 255 -7.98 11.17 -16.04
CA LEU A 255 -7.55 9.79 -15.81
C LEU A 255 -8.58 9.09 -14.94
N GLU A 256 -9.17 8.02 -15.45
CA GLU A 256 -10.04 7.12 -14.73
C GLU A 256 -9.48 5.71 -14.80
N PHE A 257 -9.30 5.08 -13.64
CA PHE A 257 -8.71 3.74 -13.58
C PHE A 257 -9.12 2.96 -12.34
N SER A 258 -9.00 1.66 -12.43
CA SER A 258 -8.99 0.72 -11.30
C SER A 258 -7.63 0.05 -11.19
N SER A 259 -7.24 -0.37 -9.99
CA SER A 259 -5.96 -1.04 -9.79
C SER A 259 -5.97 -2.03 -8.65
N ASN A 260 -5.09 -3.04 -8.78
CA ASN A 260 -4.76 -4.01 -7.75
C ASN A 260 -3.24 -4.01 -7.60
N ASN A 261 -2.76 -3.58 -6.44
CA ASN A 261 -1.35 -3.34 -6.20
C ASN A 261 -0.88 -4.15 -5.01
N ASN A 262 0.11 -5.01 -5.21
CA ASN A 262 0.85 -5.67 -4.14
C ASN A 262 2.21 -5.02 -4.01
N PHE A 263 2.64 -4.76 -2.80
CA PHE A 263 3.95 -4.21 -2.53
C PHE A 263 4.63 -4.90 -1.36
N SER A 264 5.95 -4.91 -1.39
CA SER A 264 6.77 -5.30 -0.25
C SER A 264 8.07 -4.50 -0.24
N PHE A 265 8.60 -4.25 0.95
CA PHE A 265 9.88 -3.57 1.15
C PHE A 265 10.44 -3.86 2.54
N LYS A 266 11.69 -3.46 2.77
CA LYS A 266 12.32 -3.49 4.09
C LYS A 266 12.58 -2.08 4.59
N LEU A 267 12.44 -1.88 5.88
CA LEU A 267 12.87 -0.68 6.61
C LEU A 267 13.96 -1.07 7.59
N ASN A 268 15.10 -0.43 7.53
CA ASN A 268 16.15 -0.60 8.54
C ASN A 268 15.85 0.21 9.82
N LYS A 269 16.70 0.11 10.85
CA LYS A 269 16.58 0.88 12.11
C LYS A 269 16.50 2.40 11.92
N LYS A 270 16.99 2.94 10.81
CA LYS A 270 16.92 4.37 10.47
C LYS A 270 15.72 4.70 9.57
N PHE A 271 14.76 3.78 9.45
CA PHE A 271 13.58 3.87 8.56
C PHE A 271 13.93 4.12 7.09
N ARG A 272 15.11 3.70 6.63
CA ARG A 272 15.47 3.75 5.22
C ARG A 272 14.90 2.54 4.51
N LEU A 273 14.21 2.80 3.41
CA LEU A 273 13.59 1.82 2.56
C LEU A 273 14.63 1.11 1.68
N SER A 274 14.51 -0.20 1.59
CA SER A 274 15.27 -1.06 0.67
C SER A 274 14.39 -2.22 0.15
N ASP A 275 14.88 -2.93 -0.85
CA ASP A 275 14.25 -4.11 -1.44
C ASP A 275 12.79 -3.89 -1.86
N LEU A 276 12.48 -2.70 -2.42
CA LEU A 276 11.14 -2.38 -2.88
C LEU A 276 10.74 -3.28 -4.05
N VAL A 277 9.62 -3.98 -3.88
CA VAL A 277 8.93 -4.74 -4.92
C VAL A 277 7.52 -4.21 -5.06
N ILE A 278 7.10 -3.91 -6.28
CA ILE A 278 5.73 -3.52 -6.60
C ILE A 278 5.26 -4.38 -7.76
N ASN A 279 4.07 -4.99 -7.62
CA ASN A 279 3.35 -5.65 -8.69
C ASN A 279 1.96 -5.03 -8.77
N SER A 280 1.66 -4.37 -9.88
CA SER A 280 0.40 -3.66 -10.08
C SER A 280 -0.28 -4.12 -11.35
N GLU A 281 -1.57 -4.38 -11.25
CA GLU A 281 -2.45 -4.58 -12.39
C GLU A 281 -3.45 -3.42 -12.42
N LEU A 282 -3.45 -2.68 -13.52
CA LEU A 282 -4.31 -1.52 -13.71
C LEU A 282 -5.21 -1.73 -14.91
N THR A 283 -6.45 -1.27 -14.79
CA THR A 283 -7.34 -1.06 -15.93
C THR A 283 -7.62 0.44 -16.03
N ILE A 284 -7.14 1.07 -17.08
CA ILE A 284 -7.45 2.46 -17.40
C ILE A 284 -8.74 2.45 -18.21
N ASP A 285 -9.81 2.96 -17.63
CA ASP A 285 -11.10 3.11 -18.31
C ASP A 285 -11.04 4.27 -19.30
N GLU A 286 -10.49 5.41 -18.88
CA GLU A 286 -10.19 6.56 -19.74
C GLU A 286 -8.93 7.29 -19.27
N LEU A 287 -8.03 7.59 -20.22
CA LEU A 287 -6.93 8.53 -20.06
C LEU A 287 -6.97 9.51 -21.24
N SER A 288 -7.05 10.80 -20.97
CA SER A 288 -6.98 11.86 -21.98
C SER A 288 -5.73 12.70 -21.77
N ILE A 289 -4.93 12.85 -22.83
CA ILE A 289 -3.72 13.69 -22.83
C ILE A 289 -3.81 14.73 -23.92
N LEU A 290 -3.38 15.96 -23.60
CA LEU A 290 -3.28 17.01 -24.60
C LEU A 290 -2.17 16.67 -25.59
N ASN A 291 -2.52 16.60 -26.86
CA ASN A 291 -1.57 16.32 -27.93
C ASN A 291 -0.70 17.54 -28.23
N LYS A 292 0.58 17.45 -27.94
CA LYS A 292 1.61 18.45 -28.31
C LYS A 292 2.55 17.93 -29.38
N PHE A 293 2.33 16.72 -29.90
CA PHE A 293 3.19 16.10 -30.91
C PHE A 293 2.83 16.62 -32.31
N LYS A 294 3.85 16.88 -33.12
CA LYS A 294 3.67 17.31 -34.52
C LYS A 294 3.35 16.11 -35.43
N LEU A 295 2.28 15.38 -35.11
CA LEU A 295 1.91 14.14 -35.82
C LEU A 295 0.92 14.36 -36.97
N LYS A 296 0.51 15.61 -37.25
CA LYS A 296 -0.49 15.94 -38.29
C LYS A 296 -0.06 15.48 -39.68
N ASN A 297 1.24 15.43 -39.94
CA ASN A 297 1.78 14.95 -41.22
C ASN A 297 1.56 13.44 -41.46
N PHE A 298 1.34 12.68 -40.36
CA PHE A 298 1.09 11.25 -40.43
C PHE A 298 -0.39 10.91 -40.20
N PHE A 299 -1.08 11.70 -39.36
CA PHE A 299 -2.47 11.47 -38.99
C PHE A 299 -3.31 12.72 -39.39
N PRO A 300 -3.95 12.70 -40.57
CA PRO A 300 -4.66 13.89 -41.08
C PRO A 300 -5.76 14.44 -40.19
N ASN A 301 -6.50 13.53 -39.54
CA ASN A 301 -7.61 13.84 -38.64
C ASN A 301 -7.19 13.85 -37.15
N LEU A 302 -5.94 14.26 -36.90
CA LEU A 302 -5.33 14.30 -35.57
C LEU A 302 -6.16 15.10 -34.57
N LYS A 303 -6.55 14.48 -33.48
CA LYS A 303 -7.32 15.10 -32.41
C LYS A 303 -6.45 16.01 -31.52
N LYS A 304 -7.06 17.02 -30.92
CA LYS A 304 -6.44 17.89 -29.93
C LYS A 304 -6.04 17.08 -28.68
N ASN A 305 -6.88 16.14 -28.28
CA ASN A 305 -6.61 15.23 -27.17
C ASN A 305 -6.53 13.79 -27.70
N ILE A 306 -5.46 13.11 -27.35
CA ILE A 306 -5.33 11.67 -27.59
C ILE A 306 -5.98 10.97 -26.39
N LYS A 307 -6.89 10.02 -26.67
CA LYS A 307 -7.57 9.24 -25.64
C LYS A 307 -7.13 7.79 -25.68
N PHE A 308 -6.89 7.25 -24.50
CA PHE A 308 -6.62 5.83 -24.26
C PHE A 308 -7.82 5.27 -23.51
N LEU A 309 -8.42 4.21 -24.01
CA LEU A 309 -9.60 3.57 -23.42
C LEU A 309 -9.35 2.08 -23.21
N ASN A 310 -9.92 1.56 -22.13
CA ASN A 310 -9.89 0.12 -21.83
C ASN A 310 -8.45 -0.47 -21.82
N HIS A 311 -7.47 0.30 -21.37
CA HIS A 311 -6.10 -0.18 -21.28
C HIS A 311 -5.89 -1.07 -20.07
N LYS A 312 -5.42 -2.30 -20.31
CA LYS A 312 -4.94 -3.21 -19.26
C LYS A 312 -3.42 -3.08 -19.17
N LEU A 313 -2.93 -2.71 -18.00
CA LEU A 313 -1.51 -2.54 -17.71
C LEU A 313 -1.07 -3.50 -16.61
N SER A 314 0.12 -4.06 -16.77
CA SER A 314 0.88 -4.66 -15.67
C SER A 314 2.15 -3.84 -15.43
N ILE A 315 2.41 -3.50 -14.19
CA ILE A 315 3.62 -2.79 -13.75
C ILE A 315 4.31 -3.67 -12.73
N LYS A 316 5.59 -3.94 -12.96
CA LYS A 316 6.44 -4.65 -12.01
C LYS A 316 7.70 -3.83 -11.75
N TYR A 317 7.95 -3.52 -10.48
CA TYR A 317 9.19 -2.91 -10.02
C TYR A 317 9.92 -3.88 -9.10
N LEU A 318 11.16 -4.18 -9.40
CA LEU A 318 11.99 -5.13 -8.65
C LEU A 318 13.46 -4.78 -8.80
N LYS A 319 14.19 -4.59 -7.69
CA LYS A 319 15.62 -4.30 -7.70
C LYS A 319 16.01 -3.16 -8.64
N ASP A 320 15.27 -2.05 -8.56
CA ASP A 320 15.41 -0.86 -9.41
C ASP A 320 15.07 -1.03 -10.90
N ASP A 321 14.70 -2.24 -11.31
CA ASP A 321 14.16 -2.50 -12.64
C ASP A 321 12.66 -2.23 -12.68
N LEU A 322 12.20 -1.49 -13.69
CA LEU A 322 10.79 -1.22 -13.96
C LEU A 322 10.36 -1.89 -15.25
N TYR A 323 9.29 -2.66 -15.19
CA TYR A 323 8.64 -3.33 -16.33
C TYR A 323 7.20 -2.85 -16.43
N ILE A 324 6.81 -2.36 -17.60
CA ILE A 324 5.45 -1.93 -17.90
C ILE A 324 5.01 -2.63 -19.18
N ASN A 325 3.88 -3.33 -19.13
CA ASN A 325 3.24 -3.90 -20.31
C ASN A 325 1.80 -3.38 -20.37
N GLY A 326 1.38 -2.95 -21.53
CA GLY A 326 0.02 -2.44 -21.69
C GLY A 326 -0.58 -2.74 -23.06
N LYS A 327 -1.92 -2.83 -23.08
CA LYS A 327 -2.71 -2.99 -24.30
C LYS A 327 -4.08 -2.37 -24.09
N GLY A 328 -4.56 -1.65 -25.09
CA GLY A 328 -5.92 -1.09 -25.10
C GLY A 328 -6.22 -0.34 -26.39
N ASP A 329 -7.34 0.35 -26.39
CA ASP A 329 -7.80 1.18 -27.50
C ASP A 329 -7.17 2.58 -27.41
N ILE A 330 -6.78 3.15 -28.53
CA ILE A 330 -6.27 4.52 -28.62
C ILE A 330 -7.06 5.30 -29.69
N PHE A 331 -7.42 6.53 -29.37
CA PHE A 331 -8.06 7.47 -30.29
C PHE A 331 -7.09 8.61 -30.59
N ILE A 332 -6.32 8.44 -31.64
CA ILE A 332 -5.46 9.49 -32.21
C ILE A 332 -6.28 10.34 -33.18
N GLN A 333 -7.20 9.70 -33.91
CA GLN A 333 -8.11 10.27 -34.90
C GLN A 333 -9.58 9.96 -34.53
N ASP A 334 -10.46 9.86 -35.54
CA ASP A 334 -11.91 9.69 -35.33
C ASP A 334 -12.29 8.29 -34.87
N LYS A 335 -11.59 7.27 -35.36
CA LYS A 335 -11.85 5.86 -35.03
C LYS A 335 -10.80 5.34 -34.07
N LYS A 336 -11.12 4.25 -33.42
CA LYS A 336 -10.24 3.58 -32.48
C LYS A 336 -9.16 2.76 -33.20
N ASP A 337 -7.95 2.83 -32.70
CA ASP A 337 -6.85 1.97 -33.05
C ASP A 337 -6.46 1.09 -31.85
N ILE A 338 -5.69 0.04 -32.04
CA ILE A 338 -5.21 -0.82 -30.95
C ILE A 338 -3.76 -0.51 -30.69
N PHE A 339 -3.44 -0.13 -29.45
CA PHE A 339 -2.08 0.15 -29.01
C PHE A 339 -1.60 -0.88 -27.99
N LYS A 340 -0.42 -1.45 -28.25
CA LYS A 340 0.30 -2.34 -27.33
C LYS A 340 1.68 -1.78 -27.09
N TYR A 341 2.15 -1.87 -25.86
CA TYR A 341 3.47 -1.40 -25.49
C TYR A 341 4.08 -2.23 -24.37
N SER A 342 5.40 -2.32 -24.42
CA SER A 342 6.23 -2.89 -23.36
C SER A 342 7.41 -1.95 -23.14
N VAL A 343 7.60 -1.56 -21.89
CA VAL A 343 8.71 -0.70 -21.47
C VAL A 343 9.47 -1.40 -20.36
N LYS A 344 10.79 -1.40 -20.49
CA LYS A 344 11.69 -1.95 -19.48
C LYS A 344 12.76 -0.92 -19.20
N LYS A 345 12.82 -0.44 -17.97
CA LYS A 345 13.88 0.43 -17.49
C LYS A 345 14.82 -0.39 -16.61
N ARG A 346 16.10 -0.41 -16.95
CA ARG A 346 17.16 -1.00 -16.13
C ARG A 346 18.30 0.03 -16.00
N ASN A 347 18.63 0.37 -14.79
CA ASN A 347 19.55 1.48 -14.52
C ASN A 347 19.09 2.72 -15.32
N ASP A 348 19.95 3.24 -16.20
CA ASP A 348 19.68 4.41 -17.02
C ASP A 348 19.24 4.09 -18.47
N ILE A 349 19.00 2.82 -18.78
CA ILE A 349 18.55 2.38 -20.11
C ILE A 349 17.08 2.08 -20.05
N LEU A 350 16.32 2.66 -20.99
CA LEU A 350 14.90 2.42 -21.18
C LEU A 350 14.69 1.72 -22.52
N ASP A 351 14.43 0.41 -22.48
CA ASP A 351 14.02 -0.36 -23.64
C ASP A 351 12.52 -0.23 -23.85
N PHE A 352 12.09 -0.08 -25.09
CA PHE A 352 10.66 0.00 -25.43
C PHE A 352 10.32 -0.79 -26.67
N LYS A 353 9.14 -1.42 -26.66
CA LYS A 353 8.51 -2.06 -27.81
C LYS A 353 7.09 -1.58 -27.90
N THR A 354 6.69 -1.11 -29.07
CA THR A 354 5.32 -0.66 -29.29
C THR A 354 4.75 -1.26 -30.57
N SER A 355 3.44 -1.39 -30.59
CA SER A 355 2.69 -1.84 -31.75
C SER A 355 1.37 -1.08 -31.82
N LEU A 356 1.17 -0.35 -32.89
CA LEU A 356 -0.07 0.36 -33.22
C LEU A 356 -0.72 -0.34 -34.43
N LYS A 357 -1.90 -0.92 -34.21
CA LYS A 357 -2.73 -1.44 -35.29
C LYS A 357 -3.74 -0.35 -35.66
N ILE A 358 -3.51 0.26 -36.81
CA ILE A 358 -4.43 1.22 -37.43
C ILE A 358 -5.55 0.45 -38.07
N ASP A 359 -6.81 0.85 -37.81
CA ASP A 359 -8.00 0.19 -38.32
C ASP A 359 -9.01 1.24 -38.79
N ASN A 360 -9.14 1.35 -40.12
CA ASN A 360 -10.02 2.35 -40.77
C ASN A 360 -9.74 3.81 -40.43
N ASN A 361 -8.50 4.16 -40.08
CA ASN A 361 -8.03 5.53 -39.89
C ASN A 361 -7.01 5.88 -40.99
N PRO A 362 -7.03 7.10 -41.57
CA PRO A 362 -6.03 7.50 -42.54
C PRO A 362 -4.66 7.67 -41.89
N PHE A 363 -3.63 7.07 -42.52
CA PHE A 363 -2.23 7.26 -42.18
C PHE A 363 -1.46 7.64 -43.44
N LYS A 364 -0.71 8.74 -43.40
CA LYS A 364 -0.01 9.29 -44.55
C LYS A 364 1.47 9.46 -44.28
N ILE A 365 2.28 9.20 -45.32
CA ILE A 365 3.69 9.60 -45.36
C ILE A 365 3.84 10.48 -46.59
N GLN A 366 3.68 11.81 -46.38
CA GLN A 366 3.59 12.78 -47.47
C GLN A 366 4.74 12.72 -48.48
N PHE A 367 5.99 12.62 -48.00
CA PHE A 367 7.17 12.61 -48.85
C PHE A 367 7.31 11.32 -49.70
N LEU A 368 6.56 10.26 -49.36
CA LEU A 368 6.47 9.03 -50.14
C LEU A 368 5.22 8.94 -51.01
N ASN A 369 4.36 9.95 -51.00
CA ASN A 369 3.04 9.91 -51.61
C ASN A 369 2.25 8.63 -51.22
N TYR A 370 2.43 8.19 -49.98
CA TYR A 370 1.89 6.94 -49.42
C TYR A 370 0.75 7.24 -48.47
N GLU A 371 -0.39 6.58 -48.65
CA GLU A 371 -1.56 6.69 -47.79
C GLU A 371 -2.23 5.34 -47.66
N ILE A 372 -2.56 5.00 -46.40
CA ILE A 372 -3.21 3.72 -46.05
C ILE A 372 -4.29 3.97 -45.00
N SER A 373 -5.23 3.05 -44.87
CA SER A 373 -6.28 3.07 -43.85
C SER A 373 -6.18 1.91 -42.86
N GLU A 374 -5.37 0.92 -43.16
CA GLU A 374 -5.11 -0.25 -42.32
C GLU A 374 -3.62 -0.56 -42.32
N ALA A 375 -2.99 -0.61 -41.16
CA ALA A 375 -1.60 -0.95 -41.03
C ALA A 375 -1.24 -1.49 -39.65
N LEU A 376 -0.15 -2.23 -39.57
CA LEU A 376 0.51 -2.59 -38.33
C LEU A 376 1.86 -1.90 -38.26
N ILE A 377 1.95 -0.90 -37.39
CA ILE A 377 3.18 -0.16 -37.11
C ILE A 377 3.84 -0.76 -35.86
N LYS A 378 5.10 -1.14 -35.97
CA LYS A 378 5.91 -1.67 -34.86
C LYS A 378 7.15 -0.83 -34.66
N LEU A 379 7.52 -0.60 -33.41
CA LEU A 379 8.74 0.10 -33.04
C LEU A 379 9.40 -0.66 -31.89
N ASP A 380 10.67 -1.04 -32.06
CA ASP A 380 11.54 -1.64 -31.03
C ASP A 380 12.80 -0.79 -30.91
N GLY A 381 13.15 -0.38 -29.70
CA GLY A 381 14.29 0.49 -29.49
C GLY A 381 14.65 0.70 -28.02
N SER A 382 15.61 1.57 -27.80
CA SER A 382 16.07 1.94 -26.47
C SER A 382 16.45 3.42 -26.39
N LYS A 383 16.40 3.97 -25.19
CA LYS A 383 16.89 5.31 -24.85
C LYS A 383 17.92 5.19 -23.73
N ASN A 384 19.08 5.82 -23.89
CA ASN A 384 20.13 5.83 -22.90
C ASN A 384 20.11 7.09 -22.03
N ASN A 385 21.02 7.20 -21.07
CA ASN A 385 21.15 8.33 -20.13
C ASN A 385 21.58 9.66 -20.81
N LYS A 386 22.18 9.59 -22.02
CA LYS A 386 22.51 10.76 -22.84
C LYS A 386 21.35 11.24 -23.70
N ASN A 387 20.15 10.70 -23.46
CA ASN A 387 18.96 10.95 -24.28
C ASN A 387 19.07 10.53 -25.77
N GLU A 388 20.08 9.73 -26.10
CA GLU A 388 20.14 9.15 -27.44
C GLU A 388 19.12 8.02 -27.57
N ILE A 389 18.43 8.02 -28.70
CA ILE A 389 17.39 7.02 -29.03
C ILE A 389 17.94 6.07 -30.10
N TYR A 390 18.05 4.82 -29.75
CA TYR A 390 18.39 3.76 -30.69
C TYR A 390 17.15 3.02 -31.13
N ILE A 391 16.83 3.05 -32.42
CA ILE A 391 15.74 2.30 -33.04
C ILE A 391 16.37 1.03 -33.63
N LYS A 392 16.08 -0.09 -33.01
CA LYS A 392 16.48 -1.42 -33.49
C LYS A 392 15.69 -1.79 -34.73
N ASP A 393 14.36 -1.71 -34.63
CA ASP A 393 13.42 -2.02 -35.70
C ASP A 393 12.25 -1.03 -35.69
N PHE A 394 11.97 -0.42 -36.84
CA PHE A 394 10.73 0.30 -37.11
C PHE A 394 10.13 -0.33 -38.38
N ILE A 395 8.87 -0.76 -38.27
CA ILE A 395 8.22 -1.51 -39.34
C ILE A 395 6.80 -1.03 -39.54
N ILE A 396 6.41 -0.69 -40.75
CA ILE A 396 5.03 -0.49 -41.20
C ILE A 396 4.69 -1.61 -42.17
N ASN A 397 3.71 -2.43 -41.82
CA ASN A 397 3.19 -3.49 -42.64
C ASN A 397 1.75 -3.20 -43.05
N GLU A 398 1.47 -3.17 -44.33
CA GLU A 398 0.13 -3.10 -44.92
C GLU A 398 0.03 -4.04 -46.08
N LYS A 399 -0.76 -5.10 -45.95
CA LYS A 399 -0.94 -6.14 -47.00
C LYS A 399 0.39 -6.60 -47.62
N LYS A 400 0.70 -6.13 -48.86
CA LYS A 400 1.95 -6.43 -49.56
C LYS A 400 3.01 -5.33 -49.40
N ASN A 401 2.67 -4.20 -48.83
CA ASN A 401 3.57 -3.09 -48.64
C ASN A 401 4.32 -3.21 -47.31
N LYS A 402 5.62 -2.93 -47.34
CA LYS A 402 6.48 -2.93 -46.16
C LYS A 402 7.44 -1.76 -46.18
N ILE A 403 7.39 -0.95 -45.14
CA ILE A 403 8.37 0.11 -44.84
C ILE A 403 9.14 -0.33 -43.61
N GLU A 404 10.43 -0.37 -43.68
CA GLU A 404 11.30 -0.89 -42.64
C GLU A 404 12.52 0.00 -42.45
N ALA A 405 12.84 0.32 -41.18
CA ALA A 405 14.07 0.99 -40.80
C ALA A 405 14.72 0.24 -39.63
N LYS A 406 16.02 -0.04 -39.73
CA LYS A 406 16.77 -0.79 -38.74
C LYS A 406 18.05 -0.08 -38.34
N ASN A 407 18.42 -0.21 -37.04
CA ASN A 407 19.67 0.26 -36.48
C ASN A 407 19.91 1.76 -36.70
N LEU A 408 18.88 2.57 -36.44
CA LEU A 408 18.97 4.02 -36.46
C LEU A 408 19.31 4.54 -35.09
N THR A 409 20.17 5.58 -35.01
CA THR A 409 20.43 6.30 -33.76
C THR A 409 20.14 7.75 -33.96
N PHE A 410 19.38 8.33 -33.04
CA PHE A 410 19.05 9.74 -32.97
C PHE A 410 19.70 10.36 -31.73
N ASN A 411 20.15 11.61 -31.84
CA ASN A 411 20.55 12.40 -30.70
C ASN A 411 19.31 12.99 -29.94
N GLU A 412 19.54 13.76 -28.89
CA GLU A 412 18.48 14.41 -28.10
C GLU A 412 17.61 15.40 -28.89
N LYS A 413 18.15 15.93 -30.03
CA LYS A 413 17.44 16.84 -30.95
C LYS A 413 16.68 16.09 -32.07
N PHE A 414 16.64 14.76 -32.00
CA PHE A 414 16.03 13.87 -33.03
C PHE A 414 16.73 13.95 -34.40
N GLU A 415 18.02 14.30 -34.43
CA GLU A 415 18.83 14.23 -35.64
C GLU A 415 19.46 12.83 -35.76
N ILE A 416 19.52 12.31 -36.97
CA ILE A 416 20.11 10.99 -37.24
C ILE A 416 21.63 11.07 -37.08
N VAL A 417 22.16 10.39 -36.07
CA VAL A 417 23.60 10.26 -35.82
C VAL A 417 24.16 9.02 -36.50
N LYS A 418 23.37 7.94 -36.57
CA LYS A 418 23.76 6.69 -37.21
C LYS A 418 22.60 6.18 -38.06
N LEU A 419 22.91 5.95 -39.33
CA LEU A 419 22.01 5.32 -40.27
C LEU A 419 22.41 3.84 -40.42
N GLY A 420 21.45 2.93 -40.19
CA GLY A 420 21.59 1.52 -40.52
C GLY A 420 20.99 1.23 -41.90
N ILE A 421 19.85 0.58 -41.94
CA ILE A 421 19.14 0.20 -43.16
C ILE A 421 17.75 0.83 -43.18
N ILE A 422 17.38 1.44 -44.27
CA ILE A 422 15.99 1.81 -44.61
C ILE A 422 15.59 1.06 -45.86
N SER A 423 14.51 0.32 -45.82
CA SER A 423 13.95 -0.43 -46.95
C SER A 423 12.48 -0.03 -47.12
N LEU A 424 12.14 0.41 -48.32
CA LEU A 424 10.81 0.82 -48.72
C LEU A 424 10.36 -0.07 -49.84
N ASP A 425 9.31 -0.85 -49.69
CA ASP A 425 8.65 -1.66 -50.71
C ASP A 425 7.15 -1.37 -50.58
N TYR A 426 6.67 -0.45 -51.38
CA TYR A 426 5.29 0.03 -51.28
C TYR A 426 4.73 0.49 -52.61
N THR A 427 3.42 0.51 -52.69
CA THR A 427 2.67 1.08 -53.81
C THR A 427 2.12 2.45 -53.33
N ASP A 428 2.44 3.51 -54.11
CA ASP A 428 1.97 4.86 -53.80
C ASP A 428 0.49 5.08 -54.20
N LYS A 429 -0.03 6.29 -53.99
CA LYS A 429 -1.40 6.69 -54.35
C LYS A 429 -1.69 6.59 -55.85
N GLU A 430 -0.67 6.74 -56.69
CA GLU A 430 -0.76 6.65 -58.14
C GLU A 430 -0.65 5.22 -58.62
N LYS A 431 -0.63 4.22 -57.72
CA LYS A 431 -0.47 2.79 -57.96
C LYS A 431 0.91 2.40 -58.54
N GLN A 432 1.91 3.30 -58.40
CA GLN A 432 3.28 2.97 -58.80
C GLN A 432 3.97 2.21 -57.69
N LYS A 433 4.65 1.10 -58.09
CA LYS A 433 5.44 0.30 -57.18
C LYS A 433 6.82 0.93 -56.96
N ASN A 434 7.15 1.17 -55.72
CA ASN A 434 8.41 1.80 -55.30
C ASN A 434 9.22 0.81 -54.48
N GLN A 435 10.50 0.61 -54.87
CA GLN A 435 11.46 -0.20 -54.11
C GLN A 435 12.73 0.64 -53.91
N ILE A 436 12.99 1.03 -52.66
CA ILE A 436 14.13 1.86 -52.30
C ILE A 436 14.85 1.18 -51.13
N LYS A 437 16.17 1.06 -51.22
CA LYS A 437 16.99 0.56 -50.12
C LYS A 437 18.18 1.48 -49.89
N LEU A 438 18.22 2.04 -48.68
CA LEU A 438 19.30 2.91 -48.24
C LEU A 438 20.07 2.19 -47.14
N TYR A 439 21.38 2.21 -47.22
CA TYR A 439 22.29 1.64 -46.21
C TYR A 439 23.58 2.44 -46.14
N LYS A 440 24.20 2.45 -44.98
CA LYS A 440 25.53 3.05 -44.83
C LYS A 440 26.54 2.16 -45.56
N GLN A 441 27.16 2.66 -46.61
CA GLN A 441 28.27 1.98 -47.23
C GLN A 441 29.43 1.89 -46.25
N LYS A 442 30.01 0.72 -46.03
CA LYS A 442 31.29 0.63 -45.30
C LYS A 442 32.28 1.45 -46.11
N SER A 443 32.90 2.49 -45.52
CA SER A 443 34.04 3.14 -46.16
C SER A 443 35.07 2.06 -46.47
N CYS A 444 35.38 1.83 -47.77
CA CYS A 444 36.57 1.11 -48.10
C CYS A 444 37.78 1.86 -47.54
N PRO A 445 38.67 1.23 -46.78
CA PRO A 445 39.97 1.77 -46.63
C PRO A 445 40.67 1.66 -48.00
N ASP A 446 41.26 2.73 -48.45
CA ASP A 446 42.00 2.90 -49.66
C ASP A 446 41.23 3.35 -50.92
N GLY A 447 41.65 4.57 -51.28
CA GLY A 447 41.20 5.23 -52.49
C GLY A 447 41.54 4.48 -53.75
N LEU A 448 40.49 4.23 -54.51
CA LEU A 448 40.56 4.05 -55.96
C LEU A 448 39.23 4.53 -56.52
N TYR A 449 39.18 5.76 -57.01
CA TYR A 449 38.22 6.22 -57.95
C TYR A 449 38.33 5.35 -59.21
N ARG A 450 37.36 4.54 -59.53
CA ARG A 450 37.08 4.11 -60.90
C ARG A 450 35.69 4.56 -61.26
N GLY A 451 35.66 5.63 -62.06
CA GLY A 451 34.46 6.00 -62.79
C GLY A 451 34.18 5.02 -63.90
N SER A 452 32.94 4.71 -64.11
CA SER A 452 32.24 4.45 -65.38
C SER A 452 30.75 4.63 -65.14
#